data_d0c8aa990ad9456f7246ecbb4cbc2dfc
#
_entry.id   d0c8aa990ad9456f7246ecbb4cbc2dfc
#
_cell.length_a   1.000
_cell.length_b   1.000
_cell.length_c   1.000
_cell.angle_alpha   90.00
_cell.angle_beta   90.00
_cell.angle_gamma   90.00
#
_symmetry.space_group_name_H-M   'P 1'
#
loop_
_entity.id
_entity.type
_entity.pdbx_description
1 polymer ?
#
loop_
_entity_poly.entity_id
_entity_poly.type
_entity_poly.pdbx_seq_one_letter_code
_entity_poly.pdbx_strand_id
1 'polypeptide(L)' 'MVKVASIKNIIKDLTPRQQKVMRSHARHHSLKHMRSMARLMSGANGRKRTFSQAHTIAMRRVGK' A
#
# COMPACT_ATOMS: atom_id res chain seq x y z
N MET A 1 5.06 -0.89 -14.38
CA MET A 1 4.93 0.35 -13.59
C MET A 1 3.47 0.64 -13.28
N VAL A 2 3.17 0.99 -12.04
CA VAL A 2 1.80 1.26 -11.60
C VAL A 2 1.48 2.74 -11.82
N LYS A 3 0.33 3.01 -12.42
CA LYS A 3 -0.13 4.39 -12.64
C LYS A 3 -0.63 5.00 -11.33
N VAL A 4 -0.31 6.27 -11.10
CA VAL A 4 -0.75 6.99 -9.90
C VAL A 4 -2.27 7.00 -9.78
N ALA A 5 -2.98 7.14 -10.91
CA ALA A 5 -4.45 7.14 -10.92
C ALA A 5 -5.03 5.83 -10.36
N SER A 6 -4.38 4.70 -10.62
CA SER A 6 -4.82 3.40 -10.09
C SER A 6 -4.60 3.33 -8.59
N ILE A 7 -3.53 3.95 -8.11
CA ILE A 7 -3.20 3.95 -6.68
C ILE A 7 -4.18 4.81 -5.87
N LYS A 8 -4.67 5.91 -6.45
CA LYS A 8 -5.59 6.83 -5.75
C LYS A 8 -6.77 6.11 -5.09
N ASN A 9 -7.39 5.20 -5.81
CA ASN A 9 -8.54 4.47 -5.28
C ASN A 9 -8.15 3.49 -4.18
N ILE A 10 -6.95 2.94 -4.28
CA ILE A 10 -6.45 1.95 -3.32
C ILE A 10 -6.11 2.62 -1.98
N ILE A 11 -5.56 3.82 -2.01
CA ILE A 11 -5.05 4.49 -0.82
C ILE A 11 -5.99 5.57 -0.25
N LYS A 12 -7.19 5.70 -0.79
CA LYS A 12 -8.10 6.78 -0.39
C LYS A 12 -8.44 6.78 1.09
N ASP A 13 -8.42 5.62 1.74
CA ASP A 13 -8.74 5.49 3.16
C ASP A 13 -7.54 5.68 4.08
N LEU A 14 -6.39 5.95 3.52
CA LEU A 14 -5.17 6.18 4.29
C LEU A 14 -5.02 7.65 4.65
N THR A 15 -4.18 7.92 5.67
CA THR A 15 -3.87 9.32 6.02
C THR A 15 -3.12 10.00 4.87
N PRO A 16 -3.16 11.35 4.78
CA PRO A 16 -2.41 12.06 3.73
C PRO A 16 -0.93 11.71 3.71
N ARG A 17 -0.33 11.54 4.87
CA ARG A 17 1.09 11.14 4.97
C ARG A 17 1.31 9.75 4.36
N GLN A 18 0.45 8.80 4.70
CA GLN A 18 0.55 7.44 4.17
C GLN A 18 0.30 7.43 2.66
N GLN A 19 -0.65 8.22 2.19
CA GLN A 19 -0.91 8.33 0.75
C GLN A 19 0.30 8.84 0.00
N LYS A 20 1.00 9.82 0.54
CA LYS A 20 2.20 10.36 -0.07
C LYS A 20 3.29 9.31 -0.18
N VAL A 21 3.52 8.57 0.90
CA VAL A 21 4.53 7.51 0.92
C VAL A 21 4.16 6.41 -0.08
N MET A 22 2.90 6.02 -0.12
CA MET A 22 2.43 4.97 -1.03
C MET A 22 2.62 5.37 -2.49
N ARG A 23 2.31 6.61 -2.85
CA ARG A 23 2.53 7.10 -4.22
C ARG A 23 3.99 7.05 -4.60
N SER A 24 4.86 7.42 -3.66
CA SER A 24 6.30 7.37 -3.88
C SER A 24 6.79 5.95 -4.15
N HIS A 25 6.24 4.98 -3.45
CA HIS A 25 6.63 3.57 -3.58
C HIS A 25 6.00 2.87 -4.79
N ALA A 26 4.94 3.43 -5.35
CA ALA A 26 4.25 2.81 -6.48
C ALA A 26 5.15 2.59 -7.69
N ARG A 27 6.22 3.35 -7.80
CA ARG A 27 7.18 3.22 -8.90
C ARG A 27 7.98 1.92 -8.84
N HIS A 28 8.12 1.35 -7.66
CA HIS A 28 9.03 0.22 -7.44
C HIS A 28 8.31 -1.09 -7.19
N HIS A 29 6.98 -1.05 -7.09
CA HIS A 29 6.20 -2.24 -6.73
C HIS A 29 5.02 -2.41 -7.66
N SER A 30 4.55 -3.67 -7.77
CA SER A 30 3.38 -3.97 -8.57
C SER A 30 2.10 -3.40 -7.92
N LEU A 31 1.04 -3.29 -8.73
CA LEU A 31 -0.25 -2.86 -8.22
C LEU A 31 -0.76 -3.82 -7.14
N LYS A 32 -0.54 -5.11 -7.32
CA LYS A 32 -0.94 -6.14 -6.36
C LYS A 32 -0.25 -5.93 -5.02
N HIS A 33 1.04 -5.61 -5.04
CA HIS A 33 1.81 -5.30 -3.83
C HIS A 33 1.24 -4.07 -3.14
N MET A 34 1.00 -3.00 -3.89
CA MET A 34 0.49 -1.75 -3.32
C MET A 34 -0.91 -1.93 -2.74
N ARG A 35 -1.75 -2.72 -3.40
CA ARG A 35 -3.09 -3.02 -2.90
C ARG A 35 -3.04 -3.80 -1.59
N SER A 36 -2.14 -4.78 -1.50
CA SER A 36 -1.95 -5.55 -0.28
C SER A 36 -1.52 -4.66 0.87
N MET A 37 -0.57 -3.75 0.63
CA MET A 37 -0.12 -2.81 1.64
C MET A 37 -1.25 -1.89 2.10
N ALA A 38 -2.03 -1.37 1.17
CA ALA A 38 -3.12 -0.45 1.50
C ALA A 38 -4.16 -1.13 2.39
N ARG A 39 -4.50 -2.37 2.13
CA ARG A 39 -5.44 -3.12 2.96
C ARG A 39 -4.93 -3.30 4.38
N LEU A 40 -3.64 -3.62 4.51
CA LEU A 40 -3.03 -3.80 5.82
C LEU A 40 -2.98 -2.49 6.60
N MET A 41 -2.65 -1.40 5.92
CA MET A 41 -2.54 -0.09 6.55
C MET A 41 -3.89 0.51 6.91
N SER A 42 -4.93 0.24 6.12
CA SER A 42 -6.27 0.78 6.37
C SER A 42 -7.02 0.02 7.47
N GLY A 43 -6.54 -1.15 7.86
CA GLY A 43 -7.18 -1.95 8.89
C GLY A 43 -8.33 -2.80 8.36
N ALA A 44 -8.34 -3.10 7.06
CA ALA A 44 -9.39 -3.94 6.47
C ALA A 44 -9.51 -5.31 7.12
N ASN A 45 -8.40 -5.80 7.71
CA ASN A 45 -8.37 -7.07 8.41
C ASN A 45 -8.59 -6.92 9.93
N GLY A 46 -9.10 -5.78 10.37
CA GLY A 46 -9.36 -5.51 11.77
C GLY A 46 -8.19 -4.95 12.56
N ARG A 47 -7.02 -4.82 11.92
CA ARG A 47 -5.82 -4.29 12.57
C ARG A 47 -5.07 -3.37 11.61
N LYS A 48 -4.91 -2.11 12.01
CA LYS A 48 -4.13 -1.16 11.22
C LYS A 48 -2.64 -1.45 11.39
N ARG A 49 -1.94 -1.57 10.29
CA ARG A 49 -0.49 -1.79 10.29
C ARG A 49 0.23 -0.50 9.94
N THR A 50 1.44 -0.36 10.45
CA THR A 50 2.31 0.73 10.03
C THR A 50 2.79 0.46 8.60
N PHE A 51 3.34 1.50 7.95
CA PHE A 51 3.90 1.34 6.61
C PHE A 51 4.96 0.24 6.59
N SER A 52 5.87 0.25 7.55
CA SER A 52 6.95 -0.75 7.61
C SER A 52 6.40 -2.17 7.75
N GLN A 53 5.43 -2.36 8.63
CA GLN A 53 4.81 -3.67 8.82
C GLN A 53 4.09 -4.12 7.56
N ALA A 54 3.33 -3.23 6.94
CA ALA A 54 2.59 -3.55 5.72
C ALA A 54 3.54 -3.92 4.59
N HIS A 55 4.64 -3.19 4.46
CA HIS A 55 5.64 -3.46 3.44
C HIS A 55 6.27 -4.85 3.62
N THR A 56 6.65 -5.18 4.84
CA THR A 56 7.25 -6.48 5.15
C THR A 56 6.28 -7.62 4.84
N ILE A 57 5.02 -7.47 5.24
CA ILE A 57 4.01 -8.50 5.00
C ILE A 57 3.74 -8.64 3.50
N ALA A 58 3.60 -7.53 2.79
CA ALA A 58 3.36 -7.56 1.35
C ALA A 58 4.50 -8.21 0.59
N MET A 59 5.74 -7.95 1.00
CA MET A 59 6.90 -8.57 0.39
C MET A 59 6.89 -10.08 0.54
N ARG A 60 6.41 -10.57 1.67
CA ARG A 60 6.31 -12.01 1.91
C ARG A 60 5.20 -12.66 1.10
N ARG A 61 4.06 -11.98 0.96
CA ARG A 61 2.87 -12.56 0.33
C ARG A 61 2.86 -12.41 -1.18
N VAL A 62 3.30 -11.26 -1.66
CA VAL A 62 3.19 -10.90 -3.08
C VAL A 62 4.56 -10.81 -3.73
N GLY A 63 5.57 -10.46 -2.96
CA GLY A 63 6.89 -10.14 -3.48
C GLY A 63 6.95 -8.67 -3.84
N LYS A 64 7.22 -8.40 -5.09
CA LYS A 64 7.41 -6.99 -5.51
C LYS A 64 6.11 -6.22 -5.61
#